data_f634a2bdb1407ab98ec20322ff2b4564
#
_entry.id   f634a2bdb1407ab98ec20322ff2b4564
#
_cell.length_a   1.000
_cell.length_b   1.000
_cell.length_c   1.000
_cell.angle_alpha   90.00
_cell.angle_beta   90.00
_cell.angle_gamma   90.00
#
_symmetry.space_group_name_H-M   'P 1'
#
loop_
_entity.id
_entity.type
_entity.pdbx_description
1 polymer ?
#
loop_
_entity_poly.entity_id
_entity_poly.type
_entity_poly.pdbx_seq_one_letter_code
_entity_poly.pdbx_strand_id
1 'polypeptide(L)'
;MDEAGIEQYIYREYAKAKKGQRVYAEISGKRYVRTSIISALNSQNKLIAPFLFNGMTDTDLVLWWVENMLLPALPKNSTIIWDNASFHKSQILREILEEAGHTMIFLPAYSPDLNPIEHKWHELKQRLRSFYDEGVDFMENLCREIRVMSSWSMD
;
A
#
# COMPACT_ATOMS: atom_id res chain seq x y z
N MET A 1 -4.47 -6.10 -6.04
CA MET A 1 -4.49 -5.31 -4.79
C MET A 1 -3.65 -5.99 -3.71
N ASP A 2 -3.29 -5.29 -2.65
CA ASP A 2 -2.39 -5.79 -1.62
C ASP A 2 -2.31 -4.83 -0.42
N GLU A 3 -1.69 -5.29 0.69
CA GLU A 3 -1.42 -4.52 1.89
C GLU A 3 0.07 -4.36 2.14
N ALA A 4 0.44 -3.25 2.76
CA ALA A 4 1.81 -2.99 3.20
C ALA A 4 1.85 -2.36 4.60
N GLY A 5 2.95 -2.58 5.30
CA GLY A 5 3.23 -1.89 6.54
C GLY A 5 4.33 -0.85 6.35
N ILE A 6 4.07 0.34 6.87
CA ILE A 6 5.01 1.46 6.87
C ILE A 6 5.37 1.77 8.32
N GLU A 7 6.65 1.68 8.65
CA GLU A 7 7.15 2.04 9.98
C GLU A 7 7.34 3.56 10.06
N GLN A 8 7.01 4.14 11.21
CA GLN A 8 7.18 5.59 11.44
C GLN A 8 8.65 6.02 11.48
N TYR A 9 9.57 5.07 11.64
CA TYR A 9 10.99 5.38 11.62
C TYR A 9 11.51 5.46 10.19
N ILE A 10 11.69 6.68 9.71
CA ILE A 10 12.23 6.95 8.39
C ILE A 10 13.72 7.30 8.53
N TYR A 11 14.58 6.49 7.95
CA TYR A 11 16.02 6.75 7.90
C TYR A 11 16.54 6.63 6.47
N ARG A 12 17.62 7.36 6.19
CA ARG A 12 18.30 7.27 4.89
C ARG A 12 19.30 6.12 4.95
N GLU A 13 19.10 5.12 4.10
CA GLU A 13 20.01 3.96 4.00
C GLU A 13 21.37 4.31 3.37
N TYR A 14 21.42 5.42 2.63
CA TYR A 14 22.61 5.85 1.91
C TYR A 14 22.89 7.33 2.15
N ALA A 15 24.15 7.66 2.34
CA ALA A 15 24.63 9.04 2.40
C ALA A 15 25.84 9.21 1.46
N LYS A 16 25.98 10.41 0.88
CA LYS A 16 27.12 10.75 0.04
C LYS A 16 28.26 11.31 0.91
N ALA A 17 29.47 10.78 0.73
CA ALA A 17 30.68 11.27 1.35
C ALA A 17 31.78 11.45 0.28
N LYS A 18 32.84 12.19 0.64
CA LYS A 18 34.05 12.26 -0.20
C LYS A 18 34.65 10.84 -0.34
N LYS A 19 35.26 10.56 -1.49
CA LYS A 19 35.91 9.27 -1.75
C LYS A 19 36.87 8.90 -0.62
N GLY A 20 36.69 7.74 -0.02
CA GLY A 20 37.50 7.24 1.09
C GLY A 20 36.98 7.57 2.48
N GLN A 21 35.89 8.34 2.63
CA GLN A 21 35.24 8.59 3.92
C GLN A 21 34.06 7.67 4.11
N ARG A 22 33.93 7.10 5.31
CA ARG A 22 32.74 6.34 5.73
C ARG A 22 31.76 7.29 6.43
N VAL A 23 30.48 7.14 6.10
CA VAL A 23 29.40 7.80 6.83
C VAL A 23 28.86 6.82 7.83
N TYR A 24 28.75 7.24 9.08
CA TYR A 24 28.13 6.50 10.17
C TYR A 24 26.81 7.19 10.52
N ALA A 25 25.76 6.43 10.73
CA ALA A 25 24.50 6.89 11.31
C ALA A 25 24.10 5.95 12.42
N GLU A 26 23.57 6.51 13.49
CA GLU A 26 22.94 5.72 14.55
C GLU A 26 21.52 5.33 14.11
N ILE A 27 21.27 4.03 14.01
CA ILE A 27 19.94 3.50 13.73
C ILE A 27 19.32 3.11 15.05
N SER A 28 18.16 3.69 15.37
CA SER A 28 17.43 3.34 16.59
C SER A 28 16.99 1.89 16.54
N GLY A 29 17.37 1.11 17.54
CA GLY A 29 16.90 -0.27 17.77
C GLY A 29 15.49 -0.37 18.35
N LYS A 30 14.76 0.72 18.52
CA LYS A 30 13.40 0.73 19.06
C LYS A 30 12.40 0.25 18.02
N ARG A 31 11.38 -0.50 18.48
CA ARG A 31 10.21 -0.78 17.64
C ARG A 31 9.36 0.49 17.52
N TYR A 32 9.12 0.92 16.31
CA TYR A 32 8.26 2.06 16.02
C TYR A 32 6.84 1.60 15.70
N VAL A 33 5.88 2.50 15.87
CA VAL A 33 4.51 2.27 15.46
C VAL A 33 4.48 2.02 13.95
N ARG A 34 3.79 0.96 13.55
CA ARG A 34 3.60 0.60 12.15
C ARG A 34 2.19 1.00 11.73
N THR A 35 2.10 1.79 10.69
CA THR A 35 0.84 2.09 10.00
C THR A 35 0.68 1.12 8.84
N SER A 36 -0.46 0.47 8.76
CA SER A 36 -0.81 -0.41 7.65
C SER A 36 -1.54 0.37 6.55
N ILE A 37 -1.33 -0.02 5.32
CA ILE A 37 -2.03 0.52 4.16
C ILE A 37 -2.56 -0.63 3.32
N ILE A 38 -3.82 -0.52 2.88
CA ILE A 38 -4.42 -1.37 1.84
C ILE A 38 -4.76 -0.51 0.64
N SER A 39 -4.54 -1.00 -0.57
CA SER A 39 -4.88 -0.29 -1.82
C SER A 39 -4.97 -1.26 -2.99
N ALA A 40 -5.55 -0.81 -4.09
CA ALA A 40 -5.46 -1.48 -5.37
C ALA A 40 -4.64 -0.64 -6.36
N LEU A 41 -4.19 -1.27 -7.43
CA LEU A 41 -3.46 -0.64 -8.53
C LEU A 41 -4.29 -0.73 -9.81
N ASN A 42 -4.52 0.41 -10.45
CA ASN A 42 -5.25 0.44 -11.73
C ASN A 42 -4.32 0.21 -12.94
N SER A 43 -4.91 0.06 -14.13
CA SER A 43 -4.17 -0.12 -15.39
C SER A 43 -3.26 1.06 -15.77
N GLN A 44 -3.46 2.23 -15.18
CA GLN A 44 -2.61 3.41 -15.36
C GLN A 44 -1.44 3.46 -14.38
N ASN A 45 -1.22 2.38 -13.61
CA ASN A 45 -0.19 2.28 -12.61
C ASN A 45 -0.33 3.31 -11.45
N LYS A 46 -1.58 3.63 -11.08
CA LYS A 46 -1.93 4.53 -9.97
C LYS A 46 -2.63 3.77 -8.86
N LEU A 47 -2.36 4.14 -7.62
CA LEU A 47 -3.09 3.62 -6.47
C LEU A 47 -4.55 4.10 -6.49
N ILE A 48 -5.47 3.20 -6.20
CA ILE A 48 -6.90 3.50 -6.01
C ILE A 48 -7.36 2.96 -4.67
N ALA A 49 -8.35 3.65 -4.10
CA ALA A 49 -8.91 3.32 -2.79
C ALA A 49 -7.85 3.12 -1.68
N PRO A 50 -6.80 3.96 -1.55
CA PRO A 50 -5.82 3.80 -0.47
C PRO A 50 -6.49 4.05 0.89
N PHE A 51 -6.27 3.13 1.83
CA PHE A 51 -6.79 3.23 3.19
C PHE A 51 -5.69 2.93 4.20
N LEU A 52 -5.51 3.84 5.15
CA LEU A 52 -4.53 3.74 6.23
C LEU A 52 -5.21 3.32 7.53
N PHE A 53 -4.63 2.37 8.22
CA PHE A 53 -5.16 1.88 9.49
C PHE A 53 -4.05 1.41 10.42
N ASN A 54 -4.37 1.30 11.70
CA ASN A 54 -3.47 0.72 12.71
C ASN A 54 -3.91 -0.71 13.01
N GLY A 55 -2.95 -1.61 13.10
CA GLY A 55 -3.21 -3.02 13.39
C GLY A 55 -2.94 -3.94 12.20
N MET A 56 -3.48 -5.15 12.30
CA MET A 56 -3.36 -6.19 11.27
C MET A 56 -4.58 -6.18 10.37
N THR A 57 -4.38 -6.60 9.13
CA THR A 57 -5.47 -6.85 8.18
C THR A 57 -6.20 -8.14 8.58
N ASP A 58 -7.51 -8.06 8.68
CA ASP A 58 -8.41 -9.19 8.84
C ASP A 58 -9.50 -9.19 7.78
N THR A 59 -10.32 -10.23 7.77
CA THR A 59 -11.39 -10.41 6.78
C THR A 59 -12.44 -9.29 6.87
N ASP A 60 -12.80 -8.85 8.07
CA ASP A 60 -13.84 -7.84 8.26
C ASP A 60 -13.41 -6.48 7.73
N LEU A 61 -12.15 -6.10 7.98
CA LEU A 61 -11.56 -4.88 7.43
C LEU A 61 -11.51 -4.92 5.90
N VAL A 62 -11.11 -6.06 5.32
CA VAL A 62 -11.06 -6.23 3.86
C VAL A 62 -12.45 -6.11 3.26
N LEU A 63 -13.45 -6.76 3.83
CA LEU A 63 -14.84 -6.67 3.38
C LEU A 63 -15.35 -5.23 3.43
N TRP A 64 -15.18 -4.56 4.57
CA TRP A 64 -15.55 -3.16 4.72
C TRP A 64 -14.85 -2.26 3.68
N TRP A 65 -13.55 -2.45 3.49
CA TRP A 65 -12.77 -1.66 2.52
C TRP A 65 -13.23 -1.89 1.08
N VAL A 66 -13.54 -3.14 0.73
CA VAL A 66 -14.07 -3.47 -0.60
C VAL A 66 -15.39 -2.77 -0.86
N GLU A 67 -16.35 -2.88 0.07
CA GLU A 67 -17.68 -2.30 -0.09
C GLU A 67 -17.67 -0.77 -0.11
N ASN A 68 -16.89 -0.15 0.78
CA ASN A 68 -16.95 1.29 1.01
C ASN A 68 -15.94 2.11 0.21
N MET A 69 -14.85 1.50 -0.24
CA MET A 69 -13.77 2.23 -0.90
C MET A 69 -13.41 1.67 -2.28
N LEU A 70 -13.25 0.34 -2.40
CA LEU A 70 -12.78 -0.25 -3.66
C LEU A 70 -13.90 -0.24 -4.71
N LEU A 71 -15.07 -0.78 -4.42
CA LEU A 71 -16.19 -0.86 -5.36
C LEU A 71 -16.59 0.50 -5.94
N PRO A 72 -16.72 1.58 -5.14
CA PRO A 72 -17.01 2.91 -5.70
C PRO A 72 -15.91 3.45 -6.63
N ALA A 73 -14.68 2.99 -6.48
CA ALA A 73 -13.53 3.44 -7.27
C ALA A 73 -13.28 2.60 -8.53
N LEU A 74 -13.93 1.44 -8.67
CA LEU A 74 -13.73 0.54 -9.79
C LEU A 74 -14.58 0.91 -11.01
N PRO A 75 -14.02 0.87 -12.23
CA PRO A 75 -14.81 0.84 -13.45
C PRO A 75 -15.74 -0.39 -13.49
N LYS A 76 -16.88 -0.28 -14.16
CA LYS A 76 -17.78 -1.42 -14.37
C LYS A 76 -17.06 -2.60 -15.06
N ASN A 77 -17.43 -3.82 -14.68
CA ASN A 77 -16.87 -5.05 -15.25
C ASN A 77 -15.33 -5.17 -15.10
N SER A 78 -14.80 -4.70 -13.98
CA SER A 78 -13.36 -4.82 -13.68
C SER A 78 -12.98 -6.26 -13.33
N THR A 79 -11.75 -6.64 -13.69
CA THR A 79 -11.11 -7.86 -13.18
C THR A 79 -10.15 -7.47 -12.07
N ILE A 80 -10.36 -8.03 -10.88
CA ILE A 80 -9.56 -7.75 -9.69
C ILE A 80 -8.59 -8.90 -9.49
N ILE A 81 -7.30 -8.57 -9.55
CA ILE A 81 -6.22 -9.53 -9.30
C ILE A 81 -5.78 -9.37 -7.84
N TRP A 82 -5.77 -10.49 -7.12
CA TRP A 82 -5.46 -10.55 -5.71
C TRP A 82 -4.36 -11.57 -5.41
N ASP A 83 -3.63 -11.35 -4.33
CA ASP A 83 -2.73 -12.38 -3.85
C ASP A 83 -3.51 -13.57 -3.26
N ASN A 84 -2.81 -14.62 -2.89
CA ASN A 84 -3.42 -15.84 -2.40
C ASN A 84 -3.44 -15.93 -0.86
N ALA A 85 -3.49 -14.80 -0.15
CA ALA A 85 -3.60 -14.79 1.29
C ALA A 85 -4.92 -15.41 1.78
N SER A 86 -4.90 -16.04 2.95
CA SER A 86 -6.06 -16.81 3.46
C SER A 86 -7.30 -15.96 3.70
N PHE A 87 -7.13 -14.72 4.19
CA PHE A 87 -8.24 -13.79 4.45
C PHE A 87 -8.86 -13.21 3.18
N HIS A 88 -8.17 -13.30 2.02
CA HIS A 88 -8.73 -12.93 0.72
C HIS A 88 -9.61 -14.03 0.09
N LYS A 89 -9.60 -15.24 0.65
CA LYS A 89 -10.39 -16.37 0.13
C LYS A 89 -11.80 -16.48 0.70
N SER A 90 -12.29 -15.44 1.34
CA SER A 90 -13.64 -15.38 1.85
C SER A 90 -14.65 -15.57 0.72
N GLN A 91 -15.57 -16.52 0.89
CA GLN A 91 -16.68 -16.74 -0.04
C GLN A 91 -17.55 -15.47 -0.15
N ILE A 92 -17.76 -14.78 0.97
CA ILE A 92 -18.51 -13.52 1.04
C ILE A 92 -17.87 -12.44 0.16
N LEU A 93 -16.53 -12.31 0.18
CA LEU A 93 -15.81 -11.36 -0.65
C LEU A 93 -16.04 -11.62 -2.14
N ARG A 94 -16.01 -12.90 -2.54
CA ARG A 94 -16.28 -13.28 -3.92
C ARG A 94 -17.71 -12.92 -4.34
N GLU A 95 -18.68 -13.24 -3.51
CA GLU A 95 -20.10 -12.95 -3.75
C GLU A 95 -20.35 -11.44 -3.91
N ILE A 96 -19.80 -10.61 -3.03
CA ILE A 96 -19.89 -9.14 -3.11
C ILE A 96 -19.35 -8.60 -4.44
N LEU A 97 -18.19 -9.10 -4.87
CA LEU A 97 -17.57 -8.65 -6.13
C LEU A 97 -18.34 -9.13 -7.36
N GLU A 98 -18.82 -10.37 -7.35
CA GLU A 98 -19.62 -10.95 -8.44
C GLU A 98 -20.98 -10.26 -8.57
N GLU A 99 -21.67 -9.99 -7.46
CA GLU A 99 -22.93 -9.23 -7.43
C GLU A 99 -22.76 -7.79 -7.95
N ALA A 100 -21.60 -7.19 -7.70
CA ALA A 100 -21.25 -5.88 -8.25
C ALA A 100 -20.82 -5.93 -9.73
N GLY A 101 -20.80 -7.12 -10.36
CA GLY A 101 -20.44 -7.33 -11.76
C GLY A 101 -18.95 -7.35 -12.03
N HIS A 102 -18.12 -7.67 -11.03
CA HIS A 102 -16.66 -7.77 -11.16
C HIS A 102 -16.21 -9.24 -11.16
N THR A 103 -15.04 -9.49 -11.74
CA THR A 103 -14.39 -10.80 -11.74
C THR A 103 -13.19 -10.80 -10.81
N MET A 104 -13.03 -11.87 -10.01
CA MET A 104 -11.92 -12.03 -9.09
C MET A 104 -10.97 -13.13 -9.58
N ILE A 105 -9.67 -12.83 -9.61
CA ILE A 105 -8.61 -13.77 -9.97
C ILE A 105 -7.56 -13.76 -8.88
N PHE A 106 -7.09 -14.94 -8.46
CA PHE A 106 -5.97 -15.05 -7.51
C PHE A 106 -4.66 -15.31 -8.24
N LEU A 107 -3.61 -14.64 -7.76
CA LEU A 107 -2.24 -14.98 -8.14
C LEU A 107 -1.86 -16.38 -7.61
N PRO A 108 -0.92 -17.06 -8.26
CA PRO A 108 -0.35 -18.28 -7.70
C PRO A 108 0.21 -18.02 -6.28
N ALA A 109 0.19 -19.05 -5.45
CA ALA A 109 0.79 -18.95 -4.11
C ALA A 109 2.29 -18.61 -4.21
N TYR A 110 2.78 -17.79 -3.28
CA TYR A 110 4.20 -17.38 -3.19
C TYR A 110 4.75 -16.69 -4.45
N SER A 111 3.95 -15.89 -5.13
CA SER A 111 4.35 -15.20 -6.36
C SER A 111 4.25 -13.67 -6.24
N PRO A 112 4.98 -13.02 -5.30
CA PRO A 112 4.96 -11.57 -5.15
C PRO A 112 5.46 -10.84 -6.40
N ASP A 113 6.39 -11.44 -7.15
CA ASP A 113 6.92 -10.88 -8.39
C ASP A 113 5.85 -10.67 -9.48
N LEU A 114 4.72 -11.39 -9.38
CA LEU A 114 3.58 -11.23 -10.26
C LEU A 114 2.59 -10.16 -9.78
N ASN A 115 2.82 -9.58 -8.60
CA ASN A 115 1.96 -8.55 -8.03
C ASN A 115 2.57 -7.15 -8.25
N PRO A 116 2.14 -6.39 -9.27
CA PRO A 116 2.78 -5.12 -9.62
C PRO A 116 2.64 -4.04 -8.54
N ILE A 117 1.70 -4.16 -7.60
CA ILE A 117 1.53 -3.21 -6.50
C ILE A 117 2.70 -3.26 -5.50
N GLU A 118 3.43 -4.38 -5.42
CA GLU A 118 4.63 -4.50 -4.58
C GLU A 118 5.71 -3.47 -4.97
N HIS A 119 5.84 -3.18 -6.27
CA HIS A 119 6.71 -2.10 -6.75
C HIS A 119 6.24 -0.73 -6.24
N LYS A 120 4.92 -0.53 -6.07
CA LYS A 120 4.37 0.70 -5.51
C LYS A 120 4.67 0.85 -4.03
N TRP A 121 4.65 -0.23 -3.28
CA TRP A 121 5.07 -0.21 -1.87
C TRP A 121 6.55 0.14 -1.73
N HIS A 122 7.39 -0.40 -2.60
CA HIS A 122 8.81 -0.02 -2.64
C HIS A 122 8.98 1.46 -3.01
N GLU A 123 8.30 1.93 -4.05
CA GLU A 123 8.29 3.34 -4.47
C GLU A 123 7.84 4.25 -3.33
N LEU A 124 6.75 3.93 -2.64
CA LEU A 124 6.24 4.70 -1.50
C LEU A 124 7.28 4.83 -0.38
N LYS A 125 7.92 3.71 0.00
CA LYS A 125 8.98 3.71 1.02
C LYS A 125 10.18 4.54 0.60
N GLN A 126 10.59 4.47 -0.67
CA GLN A 126 11.68 5.30 -1.19
C GLN A 126 11.32 6.79 -1.20
N ARG A 127 10.11 7.14 -1.62
CA ARG A 127 9.62 8.52 -1.63
C ARG A 127 9.58 9.09 -0.22
N LEU A 128 9.05 8.36 0.75
CA LEU A 128 9.08 8.77 2.15
C LEU A 128 10.51 9.06 2.63
N ARG A 129 11.49 8.18 2.34
CA ARG A 129 12.89 8.40 2.72
C ARG A 129 13.52 9.62 2.03
N SER A 130 13.10 9.94 0.81
CA SER A 130 13.66 11.02 0.01
C SER A 130 13.05 12.39 0.31
N PHE A 131 11.77 12.44 0.60
CA PHE A 131 10.96 13.66 0.72
C PHE A 131 10.36 13.85 2.12
N TYR A 132 10.83 13.09 3.11
CA TYR A 132 10.37 13.23 4.49
C TYR A 132 10.70 14.61 5.04
N ASP A 133 9.69 15.30 5.54
CA ASP A 133 9.83 16.59 6.22
C ASP A 133 9.73 16.36 7.72
N GLU A 134 10.83 16.59 8.44
CA GLU A 134 10.90 16.41 9.90
C GLU A 134 10.05 17.44 10.67
N GLY A 135 9.68 18.54 10.04
CA GLY A 135 8.80 19.57 10.62
C GLY A 135 7.31 19.23 10.52
N VAL A 136 6.97 18.12 9.86
CA VAL A 136 5.60 17.71 9.58
C VAL A 136 5.35 16.31 10.18
N ASP A 137 4.14 16.07 10.67
CA ASP A 137 3.77 14.78 11.23
C ASP A 137 3.95 13.63 10.22
N PHE A 138 4.24 12.43 10.75
CA PHE A 138 4.45 11.24 9.94
C PHE A 138 3.25 10.93 9.03
N MET A 139 2.04 11.02 9.56
CA MET A 139 0.82 10.73 8.81
C MET A 139 0.61 11.73 7.68
N GLU A 140 0.94 12.98 7.88
CA GLU A 140 0.86 14.02 6.84
C GLU A 140 1.88 13.78 5.73
N ASN A 141 3.13 13.43 6.08
CA ASN A 141 4.15 13.00 5.12
C ASN A 141 3.66 11.79 4.31
N LEU A 142 3.12 10.77 4.97
CA LEU A 142 2.61 9.56 4.34
C LEU A 142 1.44 9.85 3.40
N CYS A 143 0.47 10.62 3.85
CA CYS A 143 -0.69 11.03 3.04
C CYS A 143 -0.29 11.83 1.80
N ARG A 144 0.70 12.73 1.94
CA ARG A 144 1.23 13.50 0.81
C ARG A 144 1.79 12.58 -0.28
N GLU A 145 2.64 11.61 0.09
CA GLU A 145 3.25 10.71 -0.88
C GLU A 145 2.22 9.76 -1.51
N ILE A 146 1.24 9.28 -0.76
CA ILE A 146 0.13 8.47 -1.28
C ILE A 146 -0.69 9.27 -2.30
N ARG A 147 -1.01 10.55 -2.04
CA ARG A 147 -1.75 11.40 -2.99
C ARG A 147 -1.03 11.52 -4.33
N VAL A 148 0.30 11.71 -4.32
CA VAL A 148 1.10 11.78 -5.54
C VAL A 148 1.03 10.48 -6.35
N MET A 149 0.93 9.33 -5.66
CA MET A 149 0.89 8.01 -6.29
C MET A 149 -0.52 7.55 -6.67
N SER A 150 -1.55 8.24 -6.19
CA SER A 150 -2.96 7.90 -6.41
C SER A 150 -3.54 8.57 -7.65
N SER A 151 -4.66 8.03 -8.13
CA SER A 151 -5.49 8.65 -9.15
C SER A 151 -6.43 9.72 -8.59
N TRP A 152 -6.37 10.01 -7.29
CA TRP A 152 -7.22 11.01 -6.65
C TRP A 152 -6.77 12.42 -7.06
N SER A 153 -7.51 13.04 -7.97
CA SER A 153 -7.60 14.48 -8.07
C SER A 153 -8.67 14.92 -7.07
N MET A 154 -8.31 15.76 -6.10
CA MET A 154 -9.33 16.51 -5.37
C MET A 154 -9.76 17.64 -6.32
N ASP A 155 -10.94 17.49 -6.95
CA ASP A 155 -11.69 18.60 -7.51
C ASP A 155 -12.39 19.34 -6.35
#